data_59888db1707e4dcfbe96ed05a6a668a7
#
_entry.id   59888db1707e4dcfbe96ed05a6a668a7
#
_cell.length_a   1.000
_cell.length_b   1.000
_cell.length_c   1.000
_cell.angle_alpha   90.00
_cell.angle_beta   90.00
_cell.angle_gamma   90.00
#
_symmetry.space_group_name_H-M   'P 1'
#
loop_
_entity.id
_entity.type
_entity.pdbx_description
1 polymer ?
#
loop_
_entity_poly.entity_id
_entity_poly.type
_entity_poly.pdbx_seq_one_letter_code
_entity_poly.pdbx_strand_id
1 'polypeptide(L)'
;MSKSLIDLISILDLEQLEVNLFRGNSPKTSWQRVFGGQVIGQAMVAACRTVEGRLPHSLHCYFILPGDPQIPIIYEVERLRDGKSYSTRRVTAIQHGNAIFSIMVSFHIEEAGSFDHQDKMPDVPPPEKLTAEEVAKQPMFREMPDFIRRYYESDRPIELRPVELGRYFGQKIDDGRIHVWIRTASKLPDDPALHMCALAYASDFSLLDAAMARYGRTLFDKRMMPASLDHAMWFHRPFRADEWLLYAQDSPSARGGRGLTRGMIFKQDGTLVASVAQEGSLRERK
;
A
#
# COMPACT_ATOMS: atom_id res chain seq x y z
N MET A 1 -2.55 -9.34 21.91
CA MET A 1 -2.47 -8.83 20.52
C MET A 1 -3.61 -7.86 20.31
N SER A 2 -3.41 -6.75 19.61
CA SER A 2 -4.53 -5.85 19.28
C SER A 2 -5.45 -6.52 18.25
N LYS A 3 -6.71 -6.11 18.21
CA LYS A 3 -7.70 -6.62 17.26
C LYS A 3 -7.26 -6.35 15.81
N SER A 4 -6.65 -5.19 15.56
CA SER A 4 -6.18 -4.77 14.24
C SER A 4 -5.06 -5.65 13.67
N LEU A 5 -4.15 -6.18 14.51
CA LEU A 5 -3.11 -7.10 14.05
C LEU A 5 -3.71 -8.45 13.62
N ILE A 6 -4.65 -8.97 14.42
CA ILE A 6 -5.35 -10.21 14.08
C ILE A 6 -6.05 -10.02 12.74
N ASP A 7 -6.69 -8.87 12.51
CA ASP A 7 -7.38 -8.56 11.27
C ASP A 7 -6.41 -8.55 10.07
N LEU A 8 -5.21 -7.93 10.18
CA LEU A 8 -4.23 -7.93 9.08
C LEU A 8 -3.67 -9.32 8.78
N ILE A 9 -3.25 -10.04 9.81
CA ILE A 9 -2.73 -11.42 9.61
C ILE A 9 -3.84 -12.29 9.03
N SER A 10 -5.06 -12.18 9.54
CA SER A 10 -6.22 -12.92 9.02
C SER A 10 -6.55 -12.56 7.56
N ILE A 11 -6.37 -11.28 7.17
CA ILE A 11 -6.56 -10.86 5.78
C ILE A 11 -5.47 -11.44 4.88
N LEU A 12 -4.23 -11.49 5.35
CA LEU A 12 -3.08 -12.00 4.58
C LEU A 12 -2.93 -13.52 4.64
N ASP A 13 -3.56 -14.19 5.61
CA ASP A 13 -3.50 -15.66 5.72
C ASP A 13 -4.48 -16.31 4.75
N LEU A 14 -3.95 -16.76 3.60
CA LEU A 14 -4.73 -17.41 2.57
C LEU A 14 -4.93 -18.90 2.89
N GLU A 15 -6.12 -19.41 2.59
CA GLU A 15 -6.36 -20.84 2.54
C GLU A 15 -5.76 -21.43 1.26
N GLN A 16 -4.91 -22.42 1.37
CA GLN A 16 -4.40 -23.16 0.23
C GLN A 16 -5.41 -24.20 -0.21
N LEU A 17 -5.87 -24.11 -1.45
CA LEU A 17 -6.82 -25.06 -2.04
C LEU A 17 -6.09 -26.15 -2.83
N GLU A 18 -5.00 -25.79 -3.50
CA GLU A 18 -4.14 -26.68 -4.28
C GLU A 18 -2.73 -26.06 -4.36
N VAL A 19 -1.74 -26.74 -4.92
CA VAL A 19 -0.32 -26.37 -4.97
C VAL A 19 -0.10 -24.91 -5.41
N ASN A 20 -0.86 -24.41 -6.39
CA ASN A 20 -0.75 -23.05 -6.93
C ASN A 20 -2.08 -22.28 -6.84
N LEU A 21 -3.02 -22.73 -6.01
CA LEU A 21 -4.35 -22.15 -5.90
C LEU A 21 -4.67 -21.82 -4.45
N PHE A 22 -5.04 -20.56 -4.20
CA PHE A 22 -5.30 -20.05 -2.87
C PHE A 22 -6.63 -19.30 -2.82
N ARG A 23 -7.23 -19.23 -1.63
CA ARG A 23 -8.45 -18.48 -1.36
C ARG A 23 -8.19 -17.43 -0.29
N GLY A 24 -8.51 -16.17 -0.58
CA GLY A 24 -8.47 -15.06 0.35
C GLY A 24 -9.87 -14.53 0.64
N ASN A 25 -10.08 -14.09 1.89
CA ASN A 25 -11.33 -13.45 2.31
C ASN A 25 -11.13 -11.94 2.46
N SER A 26 -12.20 -11.18 2.23
CA SER A 26 -12.23 -9.75 2.53
C SER A 26 -12.78 -9.51 3.94
N PRO A 27 -12.25 -8.51 4.68
CA PRO A 27 -12.85 -8.11 5.94
C PRO A 27 -14.26 -7.57 5.70
N LYS A 28 -15.15 -7.76 6.67
CA LYS A 28 -16.50 -7.18 6.64
C LYS A 28 -16.40 -5.67 6.82
N THR A 29 -16.45 -4.93 5.73
CA THR A 29 -16.42 -3.46 5.71
C THR A 29 -17.67 -2.91 5.05
N SER A 30 -17.94 -1.61 5.24
CA SER A 30 -18.99 -0.89 4.50
C SER A 30 -18.57 -0.48 3.08
N TRP A 31 -17.40 -0.91 2.61
CA TRP A 31 -16.89 -0.54 1.31
C TRP A 31 -17.60 -1.33 0.21
N GLN A 32 -17.92 -0.64 -0.87
CA GLN A 32 -18.60 -1.23 -2.03
C GLN A 32 -17.67 -2.07 -2.91
N ARG A 33 -16.35 -1.95 -2.73
CA ARG A 33 -15.32 -2.63 -3.52
C ARG A 33 -14.21 -3.11 -2.58
N VAL A 34 -13.56 -4.19 -2.98
CA VAL A 34 -12.35 -4.67 -2.29
C VAL A 34 -11.29 -3.58 -2.36
N PHE A 35 -10.56 -3.38 -1.26
CA PHE A 35 -9.41 -2.47 -1.20
C PHE A 35 -8.27 -3.01 -2.07
N GLY A 36 -7.68 -2.16 -2.93
CA GLY A 36 -6.61 -2.58 -3.85
C GLY A 36 -5.39 -3.13 -3.13
N GLY A 37 -4.94 -2.49 -2.06
CA GLY A 37 -3.83 -2.98 -1.24
C GLY A 37 -4.08 -4.37 -0.64
N GLN A 38 -5.33 -4.73 -0.33
CA GLN A 38 -5.67 -6.10 0.10
C GLN A 38 -5.37 -7.12 -1.02
N VAL A 39 -5.79 -6.82 -2.24
CA VAL A 39 -5.58 -7.74 -3.37
C VAL A 39 -4.08 -7.87 -3.68
N ILE A 40 -3.32 -6.75 -3.62
CA ILE A 40 -1.85 -6.76 -3.77
C ILE A 40 -1.22 -7.64 -2.68
N GLY A 41 -1.51 -7.38 -1.40
CA GLY A 41 -0.94 -8.12 -0.28
C GLY A 41 -1.23 -9.61 -0.31
N GLN A 42 -2.49 -9.99 -0.57
CA GLN A 42 -2.90 -11.38 -0.70
C GLN A 42 -2.25 -12.08 -1.89
N ALA A 43 -2.19 -11.42 -3.06
CA ALA A 43 -1.52 -11.97 -4.24
C ALA A 43 -0.01 -12.17 -4.01
N MET A 44 0.63 -11.25 -3.27
CA MET A 44 2.03 -11.42 -2.86
C MET A 44 2.21 -12.62 -1.94
N VAL A 45 1.34 -12.81 -0.94
CA VAL A 45 1.38 -14.00 -0.06
C VAL A 45 1.25 -15.28 -0.88
N ALA A 46 0.31 -15.33 -1.84
CA ALA A 46 0.16 -16.48 -2.73
C ALA A 46 1.44 -16.76 -3.54
N ALA A 47 2.07 -15.70 -4.08
CA ALA A 47 3.34 -15.82 -4.80
C ALA A 47 4.47 -16.32 -3.88
N CYS A 48 4.64 -15.73 -2.68
CA CYS A 48 5.68 -16.09 -1.70
C CYS A 48 5.57 -17.56 -1.27
N ARG A 49 4.36 -18.09 -1.08
CA ARG A 49 4.13 -19.50 -0.69
C ARG A 49 4.53 -20.53 -1.75
N THR A 50 4.89 -20.08 -2.97
CA THR A 50 5.35 -20.96 -4.06
C THR A 50 6.84 -20.83 -4.36
N VAL A 51 7.58 -20.05 -3.56
CA VAL A 51 9.03 -19.82 -3.72
C VAL A 51 9.74 -20.08 -2.40
N GLU A 52 10.86 -20.80 -2.46
CA GLU A 52 11.70 -21.09 -1.30
C GLU A 52 13.06 -20.39 -1.41
N GLY A 53 13.61 -19.94 -0.27
CA GLY A 53 14.96 -19.41 -0.14
C GLY A 53 15.20 -18.09 -0.90
N ARG A 54 14.15 -17.36 -1.29
CA ARG A 54 14.23 -16.06 -1.97
C ARG A 54 13.15 -15.13 -1.47
N LEU A 55 13.47 -13.84 -1.45
CA LEU A 55 12.52 -12.77 -1.11
C LEU A 55 12.07 -12.02 -2.38
N PRO A 56 10.85 -11.47 -2.39
CA PRO A 56 10.42 -10.60 -3.47
C PRO A 56 11.29 -9.34 -3.49
N HIS A 57 11.75 -8.95 -4.68
CA HIS A 57 12.44 -7.68 -4.87
C HIS A 57 11.64 -6.67 -5.69
N SER A 58 10.63 -7.13 -6.47
CA SER A 58 9.73 -6.23 -7.20
C SER A 58 8.38 -6.88 -7.51
N LEU A 59 7.38 -6.03 -7.68
CA LEU A 59 6.06 -6.40 -8.16
C LEU A 59 5.52 -5.36 -9.14
N HIS A 60 4.68 -5.81 -10.10
CA HIS A 60 3.97 -4.97 -11.05
C HIS A 60 2.58 -5.54 -11.27
N CYS A 61 1.53 -4.72 -11.15
CA CYS A 61 0.17 -5.22 -11.26
C CYS A 61 -0.79 -4.25 -11.97
N TYR A 62 -1.91 -4.79 -12.44
CA TYR A 62 -3.05 -4.05 -12.99
C TYR A 62 -4.34 -4.44 -12.28
N PHE A 63 -5.13 -3.43 -11.93
CA PHE A 63 -6.51 -3.59 -11.47
C PHE A 63 -7.42 -3.62 -12.70
N ILE A 64 -8.10 -4.76 -12.91
CA ILE A 64 -8.86 -5.04 -14.15
C ILE A 64 -10.35 -4.77 -13.95
N LEU A 65 -10.91 -5.30 -12.85
CA LEU A 65 -12.31 -5.13 -12.49
C LEU A 65 -12.47 -4.84 -10.99
N PRO A 66 -13.52 -4.13 -10.57
CA PRO A 66 -13.83 -3.96 -9.15
C PRO A 66 -14.10 -5.31 -8.49
N GLY A 67 -13.40 -5.62 -7.38
CA GLY A 67 -13.68 -6.80 -6.57
C GLY A 67 -14.90 -6.60 -5.67
N ASP A 68 -15.70 -7.67 -5.48
CA ASP A 68 -16.81 -7.75 -4.55
C ASP A 68 -16.29 -8.18 -3.15
N PRO A 69 -16.43 -7.36 -2.10
CA PRO A 69 -15.97 -7.70 -0.76
C PRO A 69 -16.80 -8.79 -0.06
N GLN A 70 -17.95 -9.18 -0.61
CA GLN A 70 -18.85 -10.17 0.00
C GLN A 70 -18.47 -11.62 -0.35
N ILE A 71 -17.64 -11.81 -1.38
CA ILE A 71 -17.23 -13.13 -1.84
C ILE A 71 -15.71 -13.30 -1.76
N PRO A 72 -15.21 -14.52 -1.51
CA PRO A 72 -13.78 -14.80 -1.52
C PRO A 72 -13.15 -14.50 -2.88
N ILE A 73 -11.84 -14.23 -2.85
CA ILE A 73 -11.01 -14.07 -4.04
C ILE A 73 -10.18 -15.33 -4.22
N ILE A 74 -10.17 -15.89 -5.42
CA ILE A 74 -9.29 -17.02 -5.77
C ILE A 74 -8.04 -16.45 -6.41
N TYR A 75 -6.87 -16.87 -5.92
CA TYR A 75 -5.56 -16.52 -6.42
C TYR A 75 -4.94 -17.73 -7.10
N GLU A 76 -4.77 -17.66 -8.41
CA GLU A 76 -4.07 -18.64 -9.21
C GLU A 76 -2.64 -18.20 -9.47
N VAL A 77 -1.67 -19.02 -9.07
CA VAL A 77 -0.23 -18.72 -9.23
C VAL A 77 0.33 -19.50 -10.41
N GLU A 78 0.94 -18.80 -11.35
CA GLU A 78 1.69 -19.39 -12.45
C GLU A 78 3.19 -19.24 -12.18
N ARG A 79 3.92 -20.37 -12.17
CA ARG A 79 5.38 -20.41 -12.01
C ARG A 79 6.04 -20.18 -13.36
N LEU A 80 6.32 -18.91 -13.69
CA LEU A 80 6.89 -18.55 -14.98
C LEU A 80 8.37 -18.92 -15.11
N ARG A 81 9.11 -18.80 -14.00
CA ARG A 81 10.55 -19.08 -14.00
C ARG A 81 11.03 -19.47 -12.60
N ASP A 82 11.90 -20.48 -12.56
CA ASP A 82 12.76 -20.80 -11.44
C ASP A 82 14.20 -20.94 -11.96
N GLY A 83 14.95 -19.82 -11.93
CA GLY A 83 16.34 -19.76 -12.35
C GLY A 83 17.29 -19.93 -11.17
N LYS A 84 18.60 -19.77 -11.42
CA LYS A 84 19.63 -19.91 -10.38
C LYS A 84 19.52 -18.80 -9.32
N SER A 85 19.43 -17.52 -9.71
CA SER A 85 19.34 -16.36 -8.78
C SER A 85 17.95 -15.78 -8.69
N TYR A 86 17.10 -15.87 -9.73
CA TYR A 86 15.78 -15.26 -9.81
C TYR A 86 14.67 -16.28 -10.01
N SER A 87 13.51 -16.02 -9.40
CA SER A 87 12.23 -16.68 -9.69
C SER A 87 11.19 -15.65 -10.08
N THR A 88 10.22 -16.01 -10.92
CA THR A 88 9.12 -15.13 -11.32
C THR A 88 7.80 -15.86 -11.18
N ARG A 89 6.82 -15.20 -10.58
CA ARG A 89 5.44 -15.67 -10.43
C ARG A 89 4.48 -14.66 -11.06
N ARG A 90 3.50 -15.17 -11.78
CA ARG A 90 2.28 -14.42 -12.11
C ARG A 90 1.16 -14.89 -11.21
N VAL A 91 0.41 -13.96 -10.63
CA VAL A 91 -0.78 -14.30 -9.85
C VAL A 91 -1.97 -13.59 -10.46
N THR A 92 -3.02 -14.34 -10.73
CA THR A 92 -4.32 -13.81 -11.18
C THR A 92 -5.32 -13.93 -10.05
N ALA A 93 -5.95 -12.82 -9.66
CA ALA A 93 -7.05 -12.81 -8.71
C ALA A 93 -8.37 -12.92 -9.47
N ILE A 94 -9.23 -13.86 -9.07
CA ILE A 94 -10.42 -14.26 -9.80
C ILE A 94 -11.66 -14.16 -8.90
N GLN A 95 -12.72 -13.55 -9.42
CA GLN A 95 -14.07 -13.61 -8.84
C GLN A 95 -15.10 -13.82 -9.96
N HIS A 96 -16.16 -14.58 -9.71
CA HIS A 96 -17.20 -14.91 -10.70
C HIS A 96 -16.65 -15.43 -12.05
N GLY A 97 -15.51 -16.14 -12.02
CA GLY A 97 -14.87 -16.66 -13.23
C GLY A 97 -14.10 -15.60 -14.05
N ASN A 98 -14.03 -14.35 -13.58
CA ASN A 98 -13.31 -13.27 -14.25
C ASN A 98 -12.07 -12.85 -13.48
N ALA A 99 -10.99 -12.53 -14.22
CA ALA A 99 -9.83 -11.89 -13.64
C ALA A 99 -10.18 -10.47 -13.19
N ILE A 100 -10.06 -10.18 -11.90
CA ILE A 100 -10.26 -8.83 -11.33
C ILE A 100 -8.94 -8.07 -11.17
N PHE A 101 -7.81 -8.81 -11.12
CA PHE A 101 -6.47 -8.27 -10.90
C PHE A 101 -5.42 -9.25 -11.40
N SER A 102 -4.28 -8.75 -11.85
CA SER A 102 -3.12 -9.57 -12.21
C SER A 102 -1.83 -8.90 -11.77
N ILE A 103 -0.90 -9.69 -11.22
CA ILE A 103 0.39 -9.24 -10.71
C ILE A 103 1.50 -10.16 -11.17
N MET A 104 2.66 -9.58 -11.48
CA MET A 104 3.93 -10.29 -11.61
C MET A 104 4.82 -9.93 -10.42
N VAL A 105 5.38 -10.95 -9.76
CA VAL A 105 6.32 -10.81 -8.65
C VAL A 105 7.63 -11.47 -9.02
N SER A 106 8.73 -10.73 -8.89
CA SER A 106 10.09 -11.23 -9.08
C SER A 106 10.79 -11.39 -7.74
N PHE A 107 11.46 -12.53 -7.58
CA PHE A 107 12.18 -12.96 -6.38
C PHE A 107 13.66 -13.09 -6.67
N HIS A 108 14.48 -12.78 -5.68
CA HIS A 108 15.94 -12.86 -5.81
C HIS A 108 16.55 -13.46 -4.54
N ILE A 109 17.65 -14.20 -4.69
CA ILE A 109 18.52 -14.54 -3.55
C ILE A 109 19.28 -13.28 -3.14
N GLU A 110 19.58 -13.15 -1.86
CA GLU A 110 20.42 -12.05 -1.40
C GLU A 110 21.87 -12.25 -1.88
N GLU A 111 22.42 -11.26 -2.57
CA GLU A 111 23.78 -11.24 -3.09
C GLU A 111 24.50 -9.95 -2.69
N ALA A 112 25.78 -10.03 -2.36
CA ALA A 112 26.60 -8.86 -2.15
C ALA A 112 26.81 -8.12 -3.47
N GLY A 113 26.46 -6.81 -3.52
CA GLY A 113 26.66 -5.96 -4.69
C GLY A 113 27.88 -5.04 -4.55
N SER A 114 28.41 -4.57 -5.71
CA SER A 114 29.49 -3.58 -5.75
C SER A 114 28.98 -2.14 -5.74
N PHE A 115 27.70 -1.92 -5.99
CA PHE A 115 27.07 -0.59 -6.03
C PHE A 115 26.05 -0.45 -4.92
N ASP A 116 26.17 0.60 -4.10
CA ASP A 116 25.19 0.97 -3.09
C ASP A 116 25.03 2.48 -3.04
N HIS A 117 23.84 2.98 -3.36
CA HIS A 117 23.44 4.36 -3.24
C HIS A 117 21.92 4.46 -3.03
N GLN A 118 21.46 5.58 -2.52
CA GLN A 118 20.05 5.88 -2.33
C GLN A 118 19.80 7.39 -2.33
N ASP A 119 18.57 7.80 -2.54
CA ASP A 119 18.13 9.17 -2.35
C ASP A 119 18.04 9.51 -0.86
N LYS A 120 18.18 10.81 -0.55
CA LYS A 120 18.08 11.32 0.81
C LYS A 120 16.62 11.38 1.26
N MET A 121 16.36 10.92 2.47
CA MET A 121 15.06 11.08 3.12
C MET A 121 14.71 12.57 3.28
N PRO A 122 13.46 12.98 2.96
CA PRO A 122 12.98 14.33 3.25
C PRO A 122 13.04 14.64 4.75
N ASP A 123 13.33 15.91 5.08
CA ASP A 123 13.28 16.41 6.45
C ASP A 123 11.84 16.74 6.84
N VAL A 124 11.23 15.93 7.67
CA VAL A 124 9.85 16.05 8.13
C VAL A 124 9.76 15.79 9.64
N PRO A 125 8.73 16.31 10.33
CA PRO A 125 8.51 15.99 11.73
C PRO A 125 8.46 14.48 11.98
N PRO A 126 9.13 13.97 13.03
CA PRO A 126 9.10 12.54 13.35
C PRO A 126 7.69 12.12 13.82
N PRO A 127 7.35 10.82 13.71
CA PRO A 127 6.01 10.34 13.97
C PRO A 127 5.54 10.57 15.41
N GLU A 128 6.45 10.68 16.38
CA GLU A 128 6.14 10.97 17.79
C GLU A 128 5.50 12.35 17.98
N LYS A 129 5.80 13.31 17.10
CA LYS A 129 5.20 14.67 17.09
C LYS A 129 3.86 14.74 16.34
N LEU A 130 3.42 13.66 15.73
CA LEU A 130 2.20 13.56 14.92
C LEU A 130 1.18 12.59 15.53
N THR A 131 1.19 12.41 16.83
CA THR A 131 0.20 11.58 17.54
C THR A 131 -1.20 12.20 17.44
N ALA A 132 -2.24 11.39 17.57
CA ALA A 132 -3.61 11.89 17.59
C ALA A 132 -3.82 12.98 18.67
N GLU A 133 -3.14 12.85 19.83
CA GLU A 133 -3.16 13.84 20.91
C GLU A 133 -2.50 15.16 20.48
N GLU A 134 -1.32 15.11 19.85
CA GLU A 134 -0.62 16.32 19.37
C GLU A 134 -1.40 17.00 18.22
N VAL A 135 -1.95 16.22 17.32
CA VAL A 135 -2.80 16.71 16.22
C VAL A 135 -4.09 17.34 16.77
N ALA A 136 -4.71 16.74 17.78
CA ALA A 136 -5.93 17.27 18.43
C ALA A 136 -5.72 18.62 19.11
N LYS A 137 -4.48 18.98 19.51
CA LYS A 137 -4.14 20.29 20.07
C LYS A 137 -4.12 21.41 19.00
N GLN A 138 -3.98 21.04 17.72
CA GLN A 138 -3.95 22.02 16.63
C GLN A 138 -5.35 22.62 16.39
N PRO A 139 -5.50 23.94 16.23
CA PRO A 139 -6.80 24.58 16.02
C PRO A 139 -7.57 23.98 14.83
N MET A 140 -6.88 23.64 13.73
CA MET A 140 -7.49 23.08 12.55
C MET A 140 -8.11 21.69 12.77
N PHE A 141 -7.68 20.93 13.79
CA PHE A 141 -8.28 19.62 14.09
C PHE A 141 -9.74 19.74 14.53
N ARG A 142 -10.12 20.85 15.20
CA ARG A 142 -11.49 21.11 15.60
C ARG A 142 -12.43 21.29 14.41
N GLU A 143 -11.89 21.75 13.29
CA GLU A 143 -12.61 21.98 12.02
C GLU A 143 -12.56 20.76 11.10
N MET A 144 -11.83 19.68 11.49
CA MET A 144 -11.70 18.48 10.69
C MET A 144 -13.07 17.82 10.48
N PRO A 145 -13.47 17.54 9.22
CA PRO A 145 -14.74 16.86 8.97
C PRO A 145 -14.83 15.53 9.74
N ASP A 146 -15.97 15.26 10.36
CA ASP A 146 -16.16 14.10 11.24
C ASP A 146 -15.82 12.76 10.59
N PHE A 147 -16.06 12.62 9.29
CA PHE A 147 -15.73 11.38 8.58
C PHE A 147 -14.22 11.16 8.42
N ILE A 148 -13.44 12.24 8.28
CA ILE A 148 -11.96 12.17 8.26
C ILE A 148 -11.45 11.88 9.66
N ARG A 149 -11.98 12.57 10.68
CA ARG A 149 -11.64 12.33 12.09
C ARG A 149 -11.88 10.86 12.44
N ARG A 150 -13.07 10.33 12.19
CA ARG A 150 -13.41 8.91 12.41
C ARG A 150 -12.51 7.97 11.61
N TYR A 151 -12.08 8.38 10.42
CA TYR A 151 -11.13 7.60 9.63
C TYR A 151 -9.79 7.46 10.36
N TYR A 152 -9.26 8.50 10.98
CA TYR A 152 -7.99 8.44 11.74
C TYR A 152 -8.13 7.86 13.14
N GLU A 153 -9.27 7.98 13.78
CA GLU A 153 -9.56 7.42 15.12
C GLU A 153 -9.96 5.94 15.08
N SER A 154 -10.33 5.41 13.89
CA SER A 154 -10.75 4.00 13.79
C SER A 154 -9.57 3.05 13.97
N ASP A 155 -9.82 1.96 14.67
CA ASP A 155 -8.87 0.86 14.81
C ASP A 155 -8.60 0.22 13.43
N ARG A 156 -7.33 0.18 13.00
CA ARG A 156 -6.91 -0.26 11.67
C ARG A 156 -5.66 -1.12 11.75
N PRO A 157 -5.50 -2.02 10.76
CA PRO A 157 -4.28 -2.83 10.68
C PRO A 157 -3.02 -1.99 10.38
N ILE A 158 -3.18 -0.79 9.77
CA ILE A 158 -2.08 0.14 9.47
C ILE A 158 -2.33 1.47 10.18
N GLU A 159 -1.39 1.92 10.99
CA GLU A 159 -1.36 3.27 11.53
C GLU A 159 -0.81 4.24 10.47
N LEU A 160 -1.49 5.37 10.31
CA LEU A 160 -1.11 6.44 9.39
C LEU A 160 -0.97 7.75 10.17
N ARG A 161 0.15 8.45 10.01
CA ARG A 161 0.38 9.79 10.56
C ARG A 161 0.80 10.75 9.46
N PRO A 162 -0.17 11.44 8.82
CA PRO A 162 0.12 12.40 7.75
C PRO A 162 0.81 13.64 8.31
N VAL A 163 1.75 14.18 7.53
CA VAL A 163 2.48 15.41 7.86
C VAL A 163 1.67 16.63 7.44
N GLU A 164 1.16 16.68 6.20
CA GLU A 164 0.43 17.81 5.62
C GLU A 164 -1.07 17.69 5.91
N LEU A 165 -1.47 18.00 7.14
CA LEU A 165 -2.88 17.91 7.56
C LEU A 165 -3.80 18.94 6.87
N GLY A 166 -3.27 20.09 6.45
CA GLY A 166 -4.03 21.16 5.78
C GLY A 166 -4.75 20.69 4.51
N ARG A 167 -4.26 19.65 3.84
CA ARG A 167 -4.89 19.07 2.64
C ARG A 167 -6.32 18.57 2.89
N TYR A 168 -6.63 18.13 4.09
CA TYR A 168 -7.99 17.68 4.45
C TYR A 168 -9.00 18.83 4.60
N PHE A 169 -8.50 20.06 4.64
CA PHE A 169 -9.29 21.29 4.68
C PHE A 169 -9.29 22.04 3.33
N GLY A 170 -8.85 21.36 2.26
CA GLY A 170 -8.81 21.94 0.92
C GLY A 170 -7.57 22.82 0.66
N GLN A 171 -6.59 22.83 1.56
CA GLN A 171 -5.32 23.51 1.32
C GLN A 171 -4.59 22.83 0.16
N LYS A 172 -4.13 23.62 -0.80
CA LYS A 172 -3.30 23.16 -1.90
C LYS A 172 -1.87 22.96 -1.42
N ILE A 173 -1.24 21.91 -1.90
CA ILE A 173 0.19 21.65 -1.71
C ILE A 173 0.89 21.96 -3.04
N ASP A 174 1.54 23.11 -3.14
CA ASP A 174 2.01 23.66 -4.41
C ASP A 174 2.98 22.73 -5.17
N ASP A 175 3.90 22.08 -4.48
CA ASP A 175 4.83 21.11 -5.07
C ASP A 175 4.22 19.68 -5.19
N GLY A 176 3.00 19.48 -4.67
CA GLY A 176 2.28 18.21 -4.69
C GLY A 176 2.93 17.08 -3.88
N ARG A 177 3.93 17.42 -3.03
CA ARG A 177 4.59 16.44 -2.19
C ARG A 177 3.82 16.25 -0.90
N ILE A 178 3.55 15.00 -0.56
CA ILE A 178 2.90 14.64 0.70
C ILE A 178 3.68 13.54 1.39
N HIS A 179 3.64 13.57 2.72
CA HIS A 179 4.39 12.65 3.56
C HIS A 179 3.46 11.99 4.57
N VAL A 180 3.60 10.69 4.72
CA VAL A 180 2.80 9.93 5.69
C VAL A 180 3.72 8.92 6.38
N TRP A 181 3.79 8.97 7.71
CA TRP A 181 4.38 7.90 8.48
C TRP A 181 3.40 6.74 8.55
N ILE A 182 3.88 5.54 8.25
CA ILE A 182 3.08 4.31 8.23
C ILE A 182 3.76 3.22 9.04
N ARG A 183 2.97 2.39 9.69
CA ARG A 183 3.39 1.10 10.28
C ARG A 183 2.19 0.19 10.48
N THR A 184 2.43 -1.09 10.72
CA THR A 184 1.36 -1.96 11.25
C THR A 184 1.03 -1.58 12.69
N ALA A 185 -0.25 -1.69 13.07
CA ALA A 185 -0.74 -1.28 14.38
C ALA A 185 -0.15 -2.12 15.54
N SER A 186 0.41 -3.28 15.23
CA SER A 186 1.03 -4.18 16.20
C SER A 186 2.23 -4.90 15.61
N LYS A 187 3.04 -5.50 16.48
CA LYS A 187 4.19 -6.33 16.09
C LYS A 187 3.77 -7.48 15.19
N LEU A 188 4.53 -7.69 14.11
CA LEU A 188 4.42 -8.84 13.22
C LEU A 188 5.40 -9.95 13.63
N PRO A 189 5.13 -11.22 13.28
CA PRO A 189 6.11 -12.29 13.32
C PRO A 189 7.41 -11.92 12.61
N ASP A 190 8.50 -12.58 12.99
CA ASP A 190 9.82 -12.31 12.43
C ASP A 190 10.03 -13.05 11.10
N ASP A 191 9.24 -12.65 10.10
CA ASP A 191 9.22 -13.18 8.73
C ASP A 191 9.36 -12.02 7.73
N PRO A 192 10.53 -11.88 7.07
CA PRO A 192 10.75 -10.79 6.10
C PRO A 192 9.72 -10.76 4.95
N ALA A 193 9.27 -11.92 4.47
CA ALA A 193 8.28 -11.96 3.39
C ALA A 193 6.93 -11.41 3.86
N LEU A 194 6.52 -11.69 5.11
CA LEU A 194 5.30 -11.13 5.70
C LEU A 194 5.39 -9.60 5.84
N HIS A 195 6.53 -9.06 6.26
CA HIS A 195 6.74 -7.61 6.32
C HIS A 195 6.63 -6.96 4.94
N MET A 196 7.16 -7.60 3.88
CA MET A 196 7.03 -7.12 2.51
C MET A 196 5.57 -7.17 2.01
N CYS A 197 4.82 -8.24 2.31
CA CYS A 197 3.40 -8.34 1.99
C CYS A 197 2.56 -7.28 2.74
N ALA A 198 2.87 -7.03 4.01
CA ALA A 198 2.21 -6.00 4.82
C ALA A 198 2.50 -4.59 4.29
N LEU A 199 3.73 -4.32 3.84
CA LEU A 199 4.08 -3.03 3.23
C LEU A 199 3.42 -2.85 1.87
N ALA A 200 3.33 -3.90 1.05
CA ALA A 200 2.61 -3.87 -0.22
C ALA A 200 1.10 -3.61 -0.02
N TYR A 201 0.49 -4.21 1.02
CA TYR A 201 -0.87 -3.88 1.44
C TYR A 201 -0.99 -2.40 1.83
N ALA A 202 -0.03 -1.86 2.59
CA ALA A 202 -0.07 -0.49 3.11
C ALA A 202 0.20 0.57 2.02
N SER A 203 0.95 0.24 0.98
CA SER A 203 1.41 1.20 -0.03
C SER A 203 0.30 1.82 -0.88
N ASP A 204 -0.88 1.18 -0.95
CA ASP A 204 -2.05 1.68 -1.71
C ASP A 204 -2.96 2.64 -0.90
N PHE A 205 -2.70 2.89 0.40
CA PHE A 205 -3.62 3.69 1.23
C PHE A 205 -3.68 5.17 0.86
N SER A 206 -2.57 5.79 0.47
CA SER A 206 -2.48 7.25 0.34
C SER A 206 -1.85 7.72 -0.97
N LEU A 207 -1.35 6.83 -1.80
CA LEU A 207 -0.50 7.21 -2.93
C LEU A 207 -1.22 8.08 -3.96
N LEU A 208 -2.49 7.79 -4.28
CA LEU A 208 -3.28 8.61 -5.22
C LEU A 208 -3.62 10.00 -4.68
N ASP A 209 -3.57 10.24 -3.36
CA ASP A 209 -3.75 11.57 -2.80
C ASP A 209 -2.72 12.56 -3.34
N ALA A 210 -1.48 12.11 -3.62
CA ALA A 210 -0.42 12.96 -4.16
C ALA A 210 -0.82 13.63 -5.49
N ALA A 211 -1.54 12.92 -6.35
CA ALA A 211 -2.00 13.49 -7.63
C ALA A 211 -3.09 14.57 -7.45
N MET A 212 -3.77 14.59 -6.32
CA MET A 212 -4.87 15.51 -6.02
C MET A 212 -4.45 16.66 -5.10
N ALA A 213 -3.33 16.51 -4.38
CA ALA A 213 -2.87 17.47 -3.36
C ALA A 213 -2.64 18.88 -3.91
N ARG A 214 -2.11 19.00 -5.14
CA ARG A 214 -1.94 20.31 -5.83
C ARG A 214 -3.26 21.06 -6.03
N TYR A 215 -4.38 20.35 -6.07
CA TYR A 215 -5.71 20.90 -6.32
C TYR A 215 -6.53 21.08 -5.05
N GLY A 216 -5.94 20.83 -3.87
CA GLY A 216 -6.66 20.85 -2.59
C GLY A 216 -7.76 19.78 -2.52
N ARG A 217 -7.55 18.63 -3.18
CA ARG A 217 -8.46 17.49 -3.20
C ARG A 217 -7.83 16.31 -2.48
N THR A 218 -8.66 15.41 -1.99
CA THR A 218 -8.24 14.15 -1.35
C THR A 218 -9.13 12.99 -1.80
N LEU A 219 -8.75 11.78 -1.48
CA LEU A 219 -9.57 10.57 -1.69
C LEU A 219 -10.94 10.64 -0.97
N PHE A 220 -11.07 11.51 0.05
CA PHE A 220 -12.30 11.72 0.80
C PHE A 220 -13.25 12.75 0.17
N ASP A 221 -12.82 13.47 -0.87
CA ASP A 221 -13.68 14.43 -1.57
C ASP A 221 -14.79 13.68 -2.32
N LYS A 222 -16.05 13.88 -1.88
CA LYS A 222 -17.23 13.21 -2.46
C LYS A 222 -17.45 13.52 -3.94
N ARG A 223 -16.83 14.59 -4.45
CA ARG A 223 -16.87 14.94 -5.89
C ARG A 223 -15.92 14.08 -6.71
N MET A 224 -14.96 13.44 -6.09
CA MET A 224 -13.98 12.61 -6.77
C MET A 224 -14.42 11.14 -6.82
N MET A 225 -14.05 10.45 -7.89
CA MET A 225 -14.18 9.00 -8.07
C MET A 225 -12.81 8.43 -8.45
N PRO A 226 -11.85 8.40 -7.50
CA PRO A 226 -10.54 7.83 -7.77
C PRO A 226 -10.62 6.31 -7.88
N ALA A 227 -9.76 5.75 -8.74
CA ALA A 227 -9.58 4.31 -8.84
C ALA A 227 -8.16 4.00 -9.30
N SER A 228 -7.47 3.10 -8.63
CA SER A 228 -6.15 2.60 -9.05
C SER A 228 -6.29 1.86 -10.39
N LEU A 229 -5.33 2.06 -11.30
CA LEU A 229 -5.25 1.37 -12.59
C LEU A 229 -4.14 0.31 -12.56
N ASP A 230 -3.00 0.68 -12.03
CA ASP A 230 -1.84 -0.18 -11.84
C ASP A 230 -1.17 0.08 -10.50
N HIS A 231 -0.16 -0.71 -10.15
CA HIS A 231 0.72 -0.48 -9.02
C HIS A 231 2.02 -1.23 -9.23
N ALA A 232 3.15 -0.58 -8.99
CA ALA A 232 4.46 -1.18 -9.04
C ALA A 232 5.26 -0.85 -7.79
N MET A 233 6.04 -1.81 -7.29
CA MET A 233 6.86 -1.62 -6.10
C MET A 233 8.18 -2.37 -6.22
N TRP A 234 9.25 -1.77 -5.70
CA TRP A 234 10.60 -2.36 -5.61
C TRP A 234 11.06 -2.31 -4.16
N PHE A 235 11.54 -3.42 -3.64
CA PHE A 235 12.13 -3.53 -2.31
C PHE A 235 13.65 -3.45 -2.42
N HIS A 236 14.28 -2.57 -1.64
CA HIS A 236 15.69 -2.23 -1.77
C HIS A 236 16.55 -2.76 -0.63
N ARG A 237 16.08 -2.63 0.61
CA ARG A 237 16.82 -3.00 1.82
C ARG A 237 15.89 -3.61 2.85
N PRO A 238 16.43 -4.41 3.79
CA PRO A 238 15.64 -5.00 4.87
C PRO A 238 14.95 -3.94 5.74
N PHE A 239 13.73 -4.23 6.16
CA PHE A 239 12.91 -3.40 7.03
C PHE A 239 11.92 -4.23 7.83
N ARG A 240 11.29 -3.58 8.81
CA ARG A 240 10.13 -4.11 9.52
C ARG A 240 8.94 -3.19 9.26
N ALA A 241 7.80 -3.76 8.84
CA ALA A 241 6.58 -2.99 8.60
C ALA A 241 5.88 -2.59 9.92
N ASP A 242 6.28 -3.15 11.06
CA ASP A 242 5.82 -2.81 12.40
C ASP A 242 6.67 -1.73 13.11
N GLU A 243 7.64 -1.17 12.39
CA GLU A 243 8.37 0.04 12.74
C GLU A 243 7.88 1.22 11.88
N TRP A 244 8.10 2.46 12.36
CA TRP A 244 7.70 3.62 11.59
C TRP A 244 8.52 3.75 10.30
N LEU A 245 7.80 3.85 9.18
CA LEU A 245 8.35 4.09 7.86
C LEU A 245 7.75 5.39 7.31
N LEU A 246 8.60 6.27 6.78
CA LEU A 246 8.17 7.48 6.10
C LEU A 246 7.84 7.17 4.65
N TYR A 247 6.61 7.38 4.23
CA TYR A 247 6.18 7.30 2.84
C TYR A 247 6.12 8.71 2.24
N ALA A 248 7.18 9.08 1.53
CA ALA A 248 7.29 10.34 0.80
C ALA A 248 6.72 10.16 -0.61
N GLN A 249 5.70 10.95 -0.96
CA GLN A 249 4.90 10.76 -2.17
C GLN A 249 4.87 12.03 -3.00
N ASP A 250 4.89 11.89 -4.33
CA ASP A 250 4.72 12.98 -5.28
C ASP A 250 3.87 12.56 -6.49
N SER A 251 3.47 13.54 -7.29
CA SER A 251 2.82 13.30 -8.58
C SER A 251 3.51 14.11 -9.67
N PRO A 252 4.26 13.47 -10.58
CA PRO A 252 4.92 14.17 -11.66
C PRO A 252 3.98 14.60 -12.77
N SER A 253 2.79 13.99 -12.90
CA SER A 253 1.87 14.27 -14.01
C SER A 253 0.43 13.88 -13.66
N ALA A 254 -0.51 14.75 -14.04
CA ALA A 254 -1.93 14.43 -14.08
C ALA A 254 -2.54 15.02 -15.37
N ARG A 255 -3.16 14.18 -16.21
CA ARG A 255 -3.80 14.59 -17.47
C ARG A 255 -4.82 13.55 -17.94
N GLY A 256 -5.87 14.01 -18.63
CA GLY A 256 -6.84 13.13 -19.28
C GLY A 256 -7.61 12.24 -18.30
N GLY A 257 -7.90 12.76 -17.10
CA GLY A 257 -8.59 12.01 -16.04
C GLY A 257 -7.74 10.93 -15.37
N ARG A 258 -6.41 11.00 -15.51
CA ARG A 258 -5.45 10.11 -14.84
C ARG A 258 -4.38 10.92 -14.13
N GLY A 259 -3.79 10.32 -13.08
CA GLY A 259 -2.63 10.86 -12.38
C GLY A 259 -1.61 9.77 -12.11
N LEU A 260 -0.35 10.04 -12.47
CA LEU A 260 0.78 9.21 -12.08
C LEU A 260 1.30 9.71 -10.73
N THR A 261 1.53 8.79 -9.83
CA THR A 261 2.08 9.05 -8.50
C THR A 261 3.29 8.17 -8.25
N ARG A 262 4.21 8.67 -7.44
CA ARG A 262 5.41 7.94 -7.02
C ARG A 262 5.57 8.06 -5.52
N GLY A 263 6.27 7.11 -4.93
CA GLY A 263 6.60 7.15 -3.53
C GLY A 263 7.94 6.49 -3.21
N MET A 264 8.62 7.02 -2.22
CA MET A 264 9.81 6.44 -1.62
C MET A 264 9.52 6.18 -0.14
N ILE A 265 9.88 4.99 0.32
CA ILE A 265 9.61 4.56 1.70
C ILE A 265 10.93 4.43 2.44
N PHE A 266 11.07 5.16 3.55
CA PHE A 266 12.29 5.24 4.34
C PHE A 266 12.06 4.76 5.77
N LYS A 267 13.07 4.15 6.38
CA LYS A 267 13.14 3.98 7.83
C LYS A 267 13.40 5.32 8.52
N GLN A 268 13.17 5.40 9.84
CA GLN A 268 13.46 6.62 10.61
C GLN A 268 14.95 7.02 10.59
N ASP A 269 15.86 6.09 10.34
CA ASP A 269 17.30 6.35 10.21
C ASP A 269 17.69 6.91 8.82
N GLY A 270 16.71 7.09 7.90
CA GLY A 270 16.92 7.59 6.55
C GLY A 270 17.22 6.50 5.52
N THR A 271 17.22 5.22 5.87
CA THR A 271 17.44 4.11 4.93
C THR A 271 16.24 3.96 3.99
N LEU A 272 16.46 4.06 2.67
CA LEU A 272 15.44 3.80 1.64
C LEU A 272 15.19 2.29 1.53
N VAL A 273 13.97 1.86 1.83
CA VAL A 273 13.60 0.44 1.86
C VAL A 273 12.74 0.02 0.68
N ALA A 274 11.94 0.94 0.10
CA ALA A 274 11.14 0.63 -1.08
C ALA A 274 10.86 1.87 -1.92
N SER A 275 10.61 1.64 -3.22
CA SER A 275 10.04 2.63 -4.16
C SER A 275 8.74 2.11 -4.72
N VAL A 276 7.80 3.03 -5.00
CA VAL A 276 6.45 2.73 -5.47
C VAL A 276 6.08 3.66 -6.62
N ALA A 277 5.31 3.15 -7.58
CA ALA A 277 4.68 3.96 -8.63
C ALA A 277 3.27 3.45 -8.93
N GLN A 278 2.34 4.37 -9.21
CA GLN A 278 0.94 4.03 -9.47
C GLN A 278 0.29 5.05 -10.38
N GLU A 279 -0.39 4.61 -11.43
CA GLU A 279 -1.34 5.44 -12.15
C GLU A 279 -2.77 5.18 -11.62
N GLY A 280 -3.54 6.24 -11.47
CA GLY A 280 -4.96 6.14 -11.09
C GLY A 280 -5.86 7.00 -11.96
N SER A 281 -7.11 6.56 -12.11
CA SER A 281 -8.19 7.35 -12.67
C SER A 281 -8.64 8.40 -11.64
N LEU A 282 -8.69 9.67 -12.07
CA LEU A 282 -9.06 10.83 -11.26
C LEU A 282 -10.26 11.52 -11.92
N ARG A 283 -11.45 10.91 -11.82
CA ARG A 283 -12.68 11.47 -12.41
C ARG A 283 -13.47 12.23 -11.36
N GLU A 284 -14.06 13.35 -11.79
CA GLU A 284 -15.08 14.03 -10.99
C GLU A 284 -16.48 13.44 -11.29
N ARG A 285 -17.31 13.39 -10.26
CA ARG A 285 -18.75 13.07 -10.44
C ARG A 285 -19.41 14.22 -11.20
N LYS A 286 -20.16 13.87 -12.22
CA LYS A 286 -21.02 14.80 -12.94
C LYS A 286 -22.23 15.19 -12.11
#